data_ab40c988497bb7a06d86ca06385cee4d
#
_entry.id   ab40c988497bb7a06d86ca06385cee4d
#
_cell.length_a   1.000
_cell.length_b   1.000
_cell.length_c   1.000
_cell.angle_alpha   90.00
_cell.angle_beta   90.00
_cell.angle_gamma   90.00
#
_symmetry.space_group_name_H-M   'P 1'
#
loop_
_entity.id
_entity.type
_entity.pdbx_description
1 polymer ?
#
loop_
_entity_poly.entity_id
_entity_poly.type
_entity_poly.pdbx_seq_one_letter_code
_entity_poly.pdbx_strand_id
1 'polypeptide(L)'
;MINQQDFQEVKSFVDGISVFAPKPKPKEERQGQSYTCPQCGGHLSYDLVISGLACSHCGFQVAIQSRKIGPTAEKQEFTIDTMKIADQGWGKLRNMLHCQQCNAELSYPQGTVATSCPYCGSNSVNVSQSEQALFQPQALIPFTIKPANLKPFTEQWIHDGWMHPSALKDSARINNFVPFYIPFWAFSTQIAFNWEAEVAHTVTERYYDSSSKSWRTRTRTEWRWEKGNVQKTYTNYLVSGVDAKRLNPVILKNLNPFSMDNLVSFDPDYLVGINANAYDVDLNNAWATAKSNIRDEAKDLAVADASNPKVRNLSIDMNYSNERWRYLFLPVFIAVYQFEGKSFQVMVNGQTGKVFGQKPIDWTKVWLAIAGALLPGIMGLLIGLAMTGMMGSGALIMLIGVVILFFGVAFSINTY
;
A
#
# COMPACT_ATOMS: atom_id res chain seq x y z
N MET A 1 -23.59 13.37 -40.03
CA MET A 1 -24.05 12.14 -40.73
C MET A 1 -23.10 11.03 -40.35
N ILE A 2 -23.59 9.97 -39.74
CA ILE A 2 -22.78 8.80 -39.34
C ILE A 2 -22.50 8.02 -40.62
N ASN A 3 -21.22 7.80 -40.94
CA ASN A 3 -20.83 7.08 -42.16
C ASN A 3 -20.95 5.57 -41.91
N GLN A 4 -21.84 4.88 -42.59
CA GLN A 4 -22.09 3.45 -42.43
C GLN A 4 -20.82 2.57 -42.68
N GLN A 5 -19.83 3.10 -43.37
CA GLN A 5 -18.60 2.38 -43.69
C GLN A 5 -17.69 2.17 -42.48
N ASP A 6 -17.91 2.89 -41.38
CA ASP A 6 -17.11 2.81 -40.16
C ASP A 6 -17.61 1.77 -39.17
N PHE A 7 -18.69 1.05 -39.51
CA PHE A 7 -19.31 0.06 -38.65
C PHE A 7 -19.25 -1.34 -39.28
N GLN A 8 -19.17 -2.37 -38.45
CA GLN A 8 -19.30 -3.78 -38.83
C GLN A 8 -20.44 -4.42 -38.01
N GLU A 9 -21.14 -5.34 -38.66
CA GLU A 9 -22.16 -6.12 -38.02
C GLU A 9 -21.51 -7.10 -37.02
N VAL A 10 -21.97 -7.10 -35.80
CA VAL A 10 -21.54 -8.03 -34.72
C VAL A 10 -22.72 -8.94 -34.36
N LYS A 11 -22.40 -10.16 -34.00
CA LYS A 11 -23.41 -11.18 -33.67
C LYS A 11 -24.28 -10.69 -32.49
N SER A 12 -25.58 -10.54 -32.77
CA SER A 12 -26.57 -10.25 -31.72
C SER A 12 -26.94 -11.54 -30.97
N PHE A 13 -27.21 -11.43 -29.68
CA PHE A 13 -27.78 -12.53 -28.88
C PHE A 13 -29.31 -12.55 -28.93
N VAL A 14 -29.92 -11.61 -29.65
CA VAL A 14 -31.38 -11.53 -29.79
C VAL A 14 -31.73 -11.75 -31.25
N ASP A 15 -32.58 -12.75 -31.51
CA ASP A 15 -33.02 -13.04 -32.87
C ASP A 15 -33.78 -11.86 -33.51
N GLY A 16 -33.41 -11.53 -34.71
CA GLY A 16 -34.04 -10.45 -35.47
C GLY A 16 -33.46 -9.05 -35.22
N ILE A 17 -32.43 -8.91 -34.43
CA ILE A 17 -31.75 -7.62 -34.21
C ILE A 17 -30.34 -7.69 -34.74
N SER A 18 -30.01 -6.82 -35.71
CA SER A 18 -28.64 -6.61 -36.17
C SER A 18 -27.96 -5.50 -35.35
N VAL A 19 -26.85 -5.82 -34.72
CA VAL A 19 -26.05 -4.89 -33.95
C VAL A 19 -24.82 -4.49 -34.76
N PHE A 20 -24.61 -3.20 -34.90
CA PHE A 20 -23.44 -2.66 -35.63
C PHE A 20 -22.51 -2.00 -34.60
N ALA A 21 -21.29 -2.51 -34.50
CA ALA A 21 -20.23 -1.92 -33.71
C ALA A 21 -19.26 -1.14 -34.60
N PRO A 22 -18.62 -0.06 -34.08
CA PRO A 22 -17.57 0.60 -34.83
C PRO A 22 -16.48 -0.40 -35.21
N LYS A 23 -16.04 -0.36 -36.47
CA LYS A 23 -14.88 -1.16 -36.88
C LYS A 23 -13.72 -0.80 -35.96
N PRO A 24 -13.01 -1.80 -35.42
CA PRO A 24 -11.79 -1.51 -34.69
C PRO A 24 -10.90 -0.71 -35.60
N LYS A 25 -10.54 0.51 -35.23
CA LYS A 25 -9.51 1.26 -35.96
C LYS A 25 -8.32 0.32 -36.11
N PRO A 26 -7.70 0.20 -37.30
CA PRO A 26 -6.47 -0.55 -37.43
C PRO A 26 -5.58 -0.04 -36.30
N LYS A 27 -5.15 -0.95 -35.42
CA LYS A 27 -4.06 -0.62 -34.50
C LYS A 27 -2.96 -0.16 -35.44
N GLU A 28 -2.67 1.15 -35.46
CA GLU A 28 -1.40 1.59 -35.99
C GLU A 28 -0.40 0.74 -35.24
N GLU A 29 0.13 -0.29 -35.92
CA GLU A 29 1.34 -0.96 -35.50
C GLU A 29 2.36 0.17 -35.42
N ARG A 30 2.53 0.77 -34.26
CA ARG A 30 3.67 1.61 -33.99
C ARG A 30 4.85 0.64 -34.03
N GLN A 31 5.33 0.38 -35.23
CA GLN A 31 6.58 -0.30 -35.53
C GLN A 31 7.59 0.31 -34.59
N GLY A 32 8.28 -0.52 -33.78
CA GLY A 32 9.12 -0.20 -32.67
C GLY A 32 9.58 1.26 -32.65
N GLN A 33 8.96 2.10 -31.80
CA GLN A 33 9.36 3.50 -31.74
C GLN A 33 10.81 3.51 -31.29
N SER A 34 11.68 3.81 -32.27
CA SER A 34 13.06 4.12 -32.01
C SER A 34 13.05 5.45 -31.27
N TYR A 35 13.31 5.43 -29.94
CA TYR A 35 13.46 6.64 -29.15
C TYR A 35 14.78 7.34 -29.48
N THR A 36 14.92 7.65 -30.76
CA THR A 36 16.06 8.38 -31.32
C THR A 36 15.74 9.86 -31.36
N CYS A 37 16.69 10.66 -30.92
CA CYS A 37 16.57 12.10 -30.93
C CYS A 37 16.50 12.60 -32.40
N PRO A 38 15.47 13.37 -32.79
CA PRO A 38 15.35 13.87 -34.16
C PRO A 38 16.44 14.89 -34.53
N GLN A 39 17.11 15.48 -33.52
CA GLN A 39 18.11 16.50 -33.73
C GLN A 39 19.53 15.93 -33.93
N CYS A 40 19.90 14.87 -33.17
CA CYS A 40 21.27 14.35 -33.18
C CYS A 40 21.38 12.83 -33.37
N GLY A 41 20.27 12.10 -33.46
CA GLY A 41 20.28 10.65 -33.56
C GLY A 41 20.60 9.92 -32.24
N GLY A 42 20.86 10.61 -31.13
CA GLY A 42 21.09 10.03 -29.82
C GLY A 42 19.81 9.44 -29.21
N HIS A 43 19.95 8.75 -28.07
CA HIS A 43 18.79 8.16 -27.39
C HIS A 43 18.02 9.22 -26.58
N LEU A 44 16.67 9.14 -26.67
CA LEU A 44 15.78 9.87 -25.78
C LEU A 44 15.49 9.00 -24.54
N SER A 45 15.38 9.64 -23.37
CA SER A 45 14.93 9.03 -22.12
C SER A 45 13.94 9.95 -21.43
N TYR A 46 13.07 9.37 -20.61
CA TYR A 46 12.14 10.15 -19.81
C TYR A 46 12.90 10.90 -18.72
N ASP A 47 12.74 12.21 -18.73
CA ASP A 47 13.38 13.12 -17.75
C ASP A 47 12.33 13.54 -16.70
N LEU A 48 12.60 13.19 -15.44
CA LEU A 48 11.73 13.47 -14.29
C LEU A 48 11.65 14.98 -13.98
N VAL A 49 12.61 15.79 -14.46
CA VAL A 49 12.64 17.24 -14.18
C VAL A 49 11.65 17.97 -15.07
N ILE A 50 11.59 17.60 -16.34
CA ILE A 50 10.71 18.23 -17.33
C ILE A 50 9.40 17.48 -17.54
N SER A 51 9.27 16.27 -16.94
CA SER A 51 8.12 15.35 -17.16
C SER A 51 7.88 15.07 -18.65
N GLY A 52 8.96 14.84 -19.39
CA GLY A 52 8.96 14.65 -20.82
C GLY A 52 10.16 13.82 -21.29
N LEU A 53 10.31 13.62 -22.59
CA LEU A 53 11.49 12.97 -23.13
C LEU A 53 12.61 13.98 -23.37
N ALA A 54 13.83 13.63 -22.97
CA ALA A 54 15.03 14.45 -23.19
C ALA A 54 16.16 13.63 -23.80
N CYS A 55 16.97 14.29 -24.62
CA CYS A 55 18.21 13.74 -25.13
C CYS A 55 19.37 14.20 -24.26
N SER A 56 20.07 13.25 -23.64
CA SER A 56 21.24 13.54 -22.80
C SER A 56 22.45 14.07 -23.61
N HIS A 57 22.45 13.86 -24.93
CA HIS A 57 23.55 14.22 -25.82
C HIS A 57 23.46 15.68 -26.32
N CYS A 58 22.29 16.13 -26.80
CA CYS A 58 22.14 17.46 -27.40
C CYS A 58 21.18 18.39 -26.63
N GLY A 59 20.55 17.92 -25.56
CA GLY A 59 19.60 18.69 -24.78
C GLY A 59 18.21 18.87 -25.42
N PHE A 60 17.92 18.19 -26.54
CA PHE A 60 16.59 18.21 -27.14
C PHE A 60 15.54 17.70 -26.14
N GLN A 61 14.39 18.38 -26.07
CA GLN A 61 13.31 18.05 -25.14
C GLN A 61 11.97 18.03 -25.88
N VAL A 62 11.11 17.09 -25.50
CA VAL A 62 9.74 17.00 -25.99
C VAL A 62 8.80 16.61 -24.87
N ALA A 63 7.70 17.35 -24.73
CA ALA A 63 6.69 17.05 -23.73
C ALA A 63 5.85 15.84 -24.15
N ILE A 64 5.51 14.97 -23.19
CA ILE A 64 4.57 13.88 -23.43
C ILE A 64 3.16 14.47 -23.42
N GLN A 65 2.45 14.26 -24.51
CA GLN A 65 1.05 14.69 -24.66
C GLN A 65 0.11 13.64 -24.07
N SER A 66 0.07 13.53 -22.74
CA SER A 66 -0.85 12.62 -22.09
C SER A 66 -2.15 13.31 -21.71
N ARG A 67 -3.25 12.60 -21.87
CA ARG A 67 -4.57 13.08 -21.46
C ARG A 67 -4.74 12.89 -19.95
N LYS A 68 -4.93 13.99 -19.23
CA LYS A 68 -5.33 13.93 -17.80
C LYS A 68 -6.74 13.32 -17.71
N ILE A 69 -6.88 12.22 -16.99
CA ILE A 69 -8.12 11.46 -16.89
C ILE A 69 -8.76 11.58 -15.48
N GLY A 70 -7.97 11.87 -14.44
CA GLY A 70 -8.44 12.07 -13.08
C GLY A 70 -9.09 10.83 -12.43
N PRO A 71 -9.70 10.99 -11.24
CA PRO A 71 -10.22 9.88 -10.45
C PRO A 71 -11.48 9.24 -11.04
N THR A 72 -12.24 9.98 -11.86
CA THR A 72 -13.50 9.53 -12.47
C THR A 72 -13.32 8.82 -13.80
N ALA A 73 -12.06 8.67 -14.27
CA ALA A 73 -11.77 7.97 -15.50
C ALA A 73 -12.41 6.58 -15.57
N GLU A 74 -12.68 6.19 -16.80
CA GLU A 74 -13.34 4.93 -17.13
C GLU A 74 -12.73 3.74 -16.39
N LYS A 75 -13.56 2.99 -15.69
CA LYS A 75 -13.20 1.79 -14.94
C LYS A 75 -13.88 0.60 -15.58
N GLN A 76 -13.17 -0.50 -15.68
CA GLN A 76 -13.73 -1.75 -16.20
C GLN A 76 -14.68 -2.36 -15.17
N GLU A 77 -15.84 -2.81 -15.61
CA GLU A 77 -16.74 -3.62 -14.77
C GLU A 77 -16.19 -5.05 -14.65
N PHE A 78 -16.48 -5.73 -13.54
CA PHE A 78 -16.14 -7.14 -13.38
C PHE A 78 -17.09 -8.00 -14.20
N THR A 79 -16.77 -8.19 -15.49
CA THR A 79 -17.47 -9.10 -16.39
C THR A 79 -16.50 -10.15 -16.91
N ILE A 80 -17.01 -11.27 -17.39
CA ILE A 80 -16.18 -12.34 -17.99
C ILE A 80 -15.34 -11.79 -19.14
N ASP A 81 -15.88 -10.85 -19.91
CA ASP A 81 -15.18 -10.28 -21.06
C ASP A 81 -14.06 -9.33 -20.63
N THR A 82 -14.27 -8.50 -19.62
CA THR A 82 -13.23 -7.60 -19.10
C THR A 82 -12.13 -8.37 -18.35
N MET A 83 -12.46 -9.49 -17.72
CA MET A 83 -11.47 -10.40 -17.13
C MET A 83 -10.60 -11.05 -18.20
N LYS A 84 -11.20 -11.48 -19.34
CA LYS A 84 -10.46 -12.01 -20.49
C LYS A 84 -9.53 -10.95 -21.12
N ILE A 85 -9.94 -9.67 -21.12
CA ILE A 85 -9.07 -8.58 -21.59
C ILE A 85 -7.83 -8.46 -20.71
N ALA A 86 -7.93 -8.70 -19.40
CA ALA A 86 -6.79 -8.70 -18.49
C ALA A 86 -5.77 -9.83 -18.81
N ASP A 87 -6.22 -10.92 -19.45
CA ASP A 87 -5.36 -12.02 -19.87
C ASP A 87 -4.74 -11.79 -21.26
N GLN A 88 -5.22 -10.79 -22.02
CA GLN A 88 -4.66 -10.42 -23.32
C GLN A 88 -3.44 -9.53 -23.17
N GLY A 89 -2.27 -10.11 -23.33
CA GLY A 89 -1.02 -9.47 -23.08
C GLY A 89 -0.64 -8.26 -23.94
N TRP A 90 0.33 -7.54 -23.46
CA TRP A 90 0.91 -6.34 -24.09
C TRP A 90 1.69 -6.60 -25.39
N GLY A 91 1.93 -7.88 -25.74
CA GLY A 91 2.45 -8.28 -27.06
C GLY A 91 3.84 -7.76 -27.47
N LYS A 92 4.63 -7.14 -26.59
CA LYS A 92 5.99 -6.69 -26.89
C LYS A 92 7.01 -7.45 -26.06
N LEU A 93 8.05 -7.94 -26.74
CA LEU A 93 9.24 -8.52 -26.12
C LEU A 93 9.85 -7.54 -25.11
N ARG A 94 10.03 -8.00 -23.90
CA ARG A 94 10.73 -7.28 -22.84
C ARG A 94 11.84 -8.15 -22.26
N ASN A 95 12.88 -7.51 -21.80
CA ASN A 95 13.89 -8.20 -21.02
C ASN A 95 13.38 -8.38 -19.61
N MET A 96 13.40 -9.62 -19.14
CA MET A 96 13.12 -9.96 -17.74
C MET A 96 14.44 -10.15 -17.02
N LEU A 97 14.62 -9.45 -15.91
CA LEU A 97 15.75 -9.63 -15.02
C LEU A 97 15.28 -10.44 -13.82
N HIS A 98 15.90 -11.57 -13.60
CA HIS A 98 15.67 -12.40 -12.42
C HIS A 98 16.84 -12.23 -11.44
N CYS A 99 16.55 -11.76 -10.23
CA CYS A 99 17.53 -11.62 -9.17
C CYS A 99 17.68 -12.94 -8.40
N GLN A 100 18.86 -13.53 -8.40
CA GLN A 100 19.11 -14.78 -7.69
C GLN A 100 19.12 -14.62 -6.16
N GLN A 101 19.30 -13.39 -5.64
CA GLN A 101 19.36 -13.13 -4.21
C GLN A 101 17.98 -12.99 -3.56
N CYS A 102 17.08 -12.21 -4.16
CA CYS A 102 15.75 -11.91 -3.59
C CYS A 102 14.60 -12.46 -4.44
N ASN A 103 14.92 -13.19 -5.50
CA ASN A 103 13.97 -13.79 -6.46
C ASN A 103 13.05 -12.78 -7.17
N ALA A 104 13.41 -11.49 -7.16
CA ALA A 104 12.65 -10.46 -7.85
C ALA A 104 12.78 -10.62 -9.36
N GLU A 105 11.66 -10.54 -10.07
CA GLU A 105 11.61 -10.45 -11.52
C GLU A 105 11.23 -9.04 -11.94
N LEU A 106 12.00 -8.46 -12.83
CA LEU A 106 11.90 -7.09 -13.26
C LEU A 106 11.77 -7.04 -14.77
N SER A 107 10.84 -6.28 -15.27
CA SER A 107 10.68 -6.07 -16.70
C SER A 107 11.37 -4.78 -17.12
N TYR A 108 12.30 -4.88 -18.04
CA TYR A 108 13.05 -3.75 -18.58
C TYR A 108 12.76 -3.54 -20.07
N PRO A 109 12.81 -2.29 -20.57
CA PRO A 109 12.79 -2.03 -21.99
C PRO A 109 13.96 -2.73 -22.70
N GLN A 110 13.78 -3.13 -23.95
CA GLN A 110 14.88 -3.64 -24.76
C GLN A 110 16.00 -2.58 -24.85
N GLY A 111 17.25 -3.04 -24.71
CA GLY A 111 18.42 -2.16 -24.75
C GLY A 111 18.87 -1.60 -23.41
N THR A 112 18.12 -1.81 -22.32
CA THR A 112 18.55 -1.43 -20.97
C THR A 112 19.40 -2.56 -20.37
N VAL A 113 20.60 -2.25 -19.92
CA VAL A 113 21.47 -3.18 -19.18
C VAL A 113 21.34 -2.86 -17.69
N ALA A 114 20.67 -3.73 -16.95
CA ALA A 114 20.63 -3.65 -15.50
C ALA A 114 21.76 -4.46 -14.91
N THR A 115 22.60 -3.84 -14.10
CA THR A 115 23.77 -4.47 -13.45
C THR A 115 23.51 -4.87 -12.00
N SER A 116 22.40 -4.40 -11.41
CA SER A 116 22.06 -4.69 -10.03
C SER A 116 20.54 -4.72 -9.84
N CYS A 117 20.10 -5.49 -8.85
CA CYS A 117 18.71 -5.56 -8.47
C CYS A 117 18.32 -4.32 -7.66
N PRO A 118 17.30 -3.52 -8.06
CA PRO A 118 16.87 -2.34 -7.31
C PRO A 118 16.19 -2.66 -5.98
N TYR A 119 15.77 -3.91 -5.76
CA TYR A 119 15.12 -4.33 -4.52
C TYR A 119 16.08 -4.69 -3.40
N CYS A 120 17.17 -5.41 -3.71
CA CYS A 120 18.10 -5.87 -2.69
C CYS A 120 19.53 -5.37 -2.91
N GLY A 121 19.80 -4.65 -4.01
CA GLY A 121 21.12 -4.15 -4.35
C GLY A 121 22.10 -5.20 -4.87
N SER A 122 21.68 -6.46 -5.00
CA SER A 122 22.56 -7.57 -5.46
C SER A 122 22.90 -7.42 -6.94
N ASN A 123 24.16 -7.71 -7.30
CA ASN A 123 24.62 -7.81 -8.69
C ASN A 123 24.41 -9.22 -9.29
N SER A 124 23.85 -10.16 -8.52
CA SER A 124 23.56 -11.52 -8.98
C SER A 124 22.21 -11.54 -9.72
N VAL A 125 22.23 -11.10 -10.96
CA VAL A 125 21.03 -10.94 -11.79
C VAL A 125 21.20 -11.67 -13.12
N ASN A 126 20.18 -12.43 -13.52
CA ASN A 126 20.07 -13.05 -14.82
C ASN A 126 19.06 -12.28 -15.70
N VAL A 127 19.45 -11.97 -16.90
CA VAL A 127 18.57 -11.34 -17.88
C VAL A 127 18.08 -12.39 -18.86
N SER A 128 16.76 -12.51 -19.00
CA SER A 128 16.12 -13.39 -20.00
C SER A 128 15.13 -12.59 -20.83
N GLN A 129 14.86 -13.01 -22.05
CA GLN A 129 13.76 -12.50 -22.84
C GLN A 129 12.51 -13.30 -22.49
N SER A 130 11.43 -12.61 -22.14
CA SER A 130 10.14 -13.25 -21.88
C SER A 130 9.10 -12.73 -22.87
N GLU A 131 8.36 -13.67 -23.44
CA GLU A 131 7.20 -13.41 -24.29
C GLU A 131 5.89 -13.39 -23.49
N GLN A 132 5.96 -13.24 -22.14
CA GLN A 132 4.73 -13.22 -21.36
C GLN A 132 3.83 -12.07 -21.79
N ALA A 133 2.64 -12.44 -22.21
CA ALA A 133 1.56 -11.54 -22.52
C ALA A 133 1.04 -10.92 -21.21
N LEU A 134 1.51 -9.72 -20.86
CA LEU A 134 1.05 -8.98 -19.68
C LEU A 134 0.03 -7.93 -20.10
N PHE A 135 -0.99 -7.73 -19.26
CA PHE A 135 -1.98 -6.69 -19.50
C PHE A 135 -1.34 -5.30 -19.40
N GLN A 136 -1.69 -4.43 -20.35
CA GLN A 136 -1.19 -3.06 -20.38
C GLN A 136 -1.87 -2.21 -19.30
N PRO A 137 -1.14 -1.37 -18.54
CA PRO A 137 -1.77 -0.42 -17.63
C PRO A 137 -2.72 0.51 -18.39
N GLN A 138 -3.83 0.83 -17.80
CA GLN A 138 -4.80 1.76 -18.37
C GLN A 138 -4.40 3.21 -18.10
N ALA A 139 -3.73 3.42 -16.97
CA ALA A 139 -3.34 4.74 -16.52
C ALA A 139 -2.09 4.68 -15.64
N LEU A 140 -1.49 5.84 -15.42
CA LEU A 140 -0.40 6.00 -14.47
C LEU A 140 -0.48 7.36 -13.78
N ILE A 141 0.23 7.50 -12.66
CA ILE A 141 0.50 8.79 -12.04
C ILE A 141 1.93 9.17 -12.41
N PRO A 142 2.16 10.33 -13.05
CA PRO A 142 3.51 10.81 -13.32
C PRO A 142 4.28 11.13 -12.05
N PHE A 143 5.61 11.04 -12.10
CA PHE A 143 6.45 11.55 -11.01
C PHE A 143 6.25 13.06 -10.86
N THR A 144 6.04 13.50 -9.62
CA THR A 144 5.96 14.91 -9.25
C THR A 144 7.23 15.35 -8.50
N ILE A 145 7.80 14.40 -7.71
CA ILE A 145 9.03 14.65 -6.95
C ILE A 145 10.22 14.46 -7.87
N LYS A 146 11.09 15.48 -7.89
CA LYS A 146 12.34 15.44 -8.65
C LYS A 146 13.44 14.73 -7.83
N PRO A 147 14.36 13.99 -8.46
CA PRO A 147 15.44 13.29 -7.76
C PRO A 147 16.25 14.17 -6.82
N ALA A 148 16.50 15.44 -7.19
CA ALA A 148 17.22 16.41 -6.37
C ALA A 148 16.53 16.73 -5.03
N ASN A 149 15.21 16.53 -4.96
CA ASN A 149 14.40 16.83 -3.78
C ASN A 149 14.23 15.62 -2.84
N LEU A 150 14.80 14.46 -3.16
CA LEU A 150 14.65 13.24 -2.34
C LEU A 150 15.44 13.31 -1.04
N LYS A 151 16.60 13.96 -1.07
CA LYS A 151 17.51 14.04 0.09
C LYS A 151 16.85 14.59 1.35
N PRO A 152 16.16 15.74 1.34
CA PRO A 152 15.50 16.26 2.55
C PRO A 152 14.47 15.30 3.15
N PHE A 153 13.64 14.65 2.30
CA PHE A 153 12.63 13.71 2.77
C PHE A 153 13.24 12.49 3.45
N THR A 154 14.31 11.95 2.88
CA THR A 154 15.00 10.77 3.41
C THR A 154 15.82 11.07 4.65
N GLU A 155 16.48 12.22 4.71
CA GLU A 155 17.17 12.68 5.93
C GLU A 155 16.18 12.86 7.08
N GLN A 156 15.06 13.53 6.86
CA GLN A 156 14.00 13.64 7.86
C GLN A 156 13.54 12.27 8.34
N TRP A 157 13.26 11.34 7.40
CA TRP A 157 12.84 10.00 7.73
C TRP A 157 13.89 9.24 8.54
N ILE A 158 15.20 9.31 8.18
CA ILE A 158 16.27 8.65 8.94
C ILE A 158 16.35 9.19 10.37
N HIS A 159 16.17 10.50 10.54
CA HIS A 159 16.24 11.15 11.85
C HIS A 159 15.00 10.88 12.73
N ASP A 160 13.92 10.46 12.14
CA ASP A 160 12.67 10.18 12.84
C ASP A 160 12.72 8.84 13.58
N GLY A 161 12.17 8.84 14.81
CA GLY A 161 12.13 7.68 15.69
C GLY A 161 13.35 7.56 16.61
N TRP A 162 13.07 7.20 17.87
CA TRP A 162 14.09 7.08 18.95
C TRP A 162 14.68 5.67 19.07
N MET A 163 13.97 4.64 18.58
CA MET A 163 14.35 3.22 18.67
C MET A 163 15.47 2.80 17.73
N HIS A 164 15.99 3.72 16.91
CA HIS A 164 17.01 3.43 15.92
C HIS A 164 18.41 3.79 16.40
N PRO A 165 19.47 3.11 15.91
CA PRO A 165 20.84 3.43 16.26
C PRO A 165 21.17 4.89 15.93
N SER A 166 21.84 5.59 16.85
CA SER A 166 22.27 6.98 16.62
C SER A 166 23.26 7.08 15.46
N ALA A 167 24.14 6.07 15.30
CA ALA A 167 25.07 5.95 14.20
C ALA A 167 24.41 5.86 12.82
N LEU A 168 23.13 5.45 12.74
CA LEU A 168 22.37 5.44 11.48
C LEU A 168 22.24 6.84 10.90
N LYS A 169 22.07 7.87 11.76
CA LYS A 169 21.89 9.25 11.36
C LYS A 169 23.15 9.83 10.69
N ASP A 170 24.31 9.36 11.12
CA ASP A 170 25.60 9.88 10.66
C ASP A 170 26.16 9.08 9.47
N SER A 171 25.85 7.80 9.39
CA SER A 171 26.46 6.86 8.43
C SER A 171 25.57 6.51 7.23
N ALA A 172 24.25 6.59 7.34
CA ALA A 172 23.36 6.22 6.26
C ALA A 172 23.30 7.31 5.19
N ARG A 173 24.04 7.09 4.10
CA ARG A 173 23.92 7.90 2.89
C ARG A 173 23.05 7.13 1.88
N ILE A 174 21.82 7.60 1.71
CA ILE A 174 20.90 7.05 0.71
C ILE A 174 21.01 7.96 -0.53
N ASN A 175 21.88 7.57 -1.47
CA ASN A 175 22.17 8.41 -2.63
C ASN A 175 21.63 7.82 -3.95
N ASN A 176 21.43 6.51 -4.03
CA ASN A 176 21.10 5.85 -5.29
C ASN A 176 19.60 5.50 -5.34
N PHE A 177 18.77 6.52 -5.54
CA PHE A 177 17.36 6.34 -5.79
C PHE A 177 17.10 5.97 -7.25
N VAL A 178 16.49 4.82 -7.45
CA VAL A 178 16.05 4.36 -8.77
C VAL A 178 14.57 4.69 -8.92
N PRO A 179 14.18 5.48 -9.95
CA PRO A 179 12.77 5.71 -10.25
C PRO A 179 12.15 4.42 -10.78
N PHE A 180 10.94 4.12 -10.30
CA PHE A 180 10.29 2.88 -10.56
C PHE A 180 8.77 3.03 -10.64
N TYR A 181 8.13 2.34 -11.58
CA TYR A 181 6.69 2.21 -11.62
C TYR A 181 6.25 0.85 -11.06
N ILE A 182 5.45 0.88 -10.01
CA ILE A 182 4.88 -0.32 -9.40
C ILE A 182 3.45 -0.52 -9.91
N PRO A 183 3.09 -1.77 -10.31
CA PRO A 183 1.74 -2.11 -10.71
C PRO A 183 0.79 -2.14 -9.50
N PHE A 184 -0.39 -1.57 -9.69
CA PHE A 184 -1.48 -1.62 -8.73
C PHE A 184 -2.80 -1.91 -9.42
N TRP A 185 -3.63 -2.67 -8.73
CA TRP A 185 -5.04 -2.82 -9.02
C TRP A 185 -5.83 -1.83 -8.18
N ALA A 186 -6.64 -1.01 -8.82
CA ALA A 186 -7.51 -0.05 -8.14
C ALA A 186 -8.96 -0.52 -8.28
N PHE A 187 -9.57 -0.87 -7.17
CA PHE A 187 -10.94 -1.34 -7.13
C PHE A 187 -11.90 -0.26 -6.67
N SER A 188 -13.12 -0.27 -7.20
CA SER A 188 -14.21 0.55 -6.72
C SER A 188 -15.43 -0.33 -6.56
N THR A 189 -16.08 -0.25 -5.42
CA THR A 189 -17.25 -1.03 -5.08
C THR A 189 -18.09 -0.33 -4.02
N GLN A 190 -19.36 -0.63 -4.01
CA GLN A 190 -20.25 -0.28 -2.91
C GLN A 190 -20.49 -1.52 -2.07
N ILE A 191 -20.31 -1.41 -0.78
CA ILE A 191 -20.66 -2.45 0.16
C ILE A 191 -21.89 -2.03 0.97
N ALA A 192 -22.76 -3.00 1.21
CA ALA A 192 -23.82 -2.90 2.17
C ALA A 192 -23.76 -4.15 3.06
N PHE A 193 -23.70 -3.99 4.35
CA PHE A 193 -23.66 -5.12 5.26
C PHE A 193 -24.55 -4.94 6.47
N ASN A 194 -25.13 -6.04 6.90
CA ASN A 194 -25.82 -6.15 8.16
C ASN A 194 -24.86 -6.76 9.17
N TRP A 195 -24.82 -6.21 10.37
CA TRP A 195 -24.06 -6.78 11.46
C TRP A 195 -24.94 -7.10 12.65
N GLU A 196 -24.54 -8.10 13.41
CA GLU A 196 -25.15 -8.51 14.65
C GLU A 196 -24.04 -8.87 15.64
N ALA A 197 -24.10 -8.32 16.86
CA ALA A 197 -23.10 -8.58 17.89
C ALA A 197 -23.70 -8.46 19.29
N GLU A 198 -23.08 -9.10 20.28
CA GLU A 198 -23.34 -8.81 21.67
C GLU A 198 -22.49 -7.60 22.11
N VAL A 199 -23.18 -6.55 22.54
CA VAL A 199 -22.57 -5.26 22.95
C VAL A 199 -22.63 -5.15 24.48
N ALA A 200 -21.55 -4.65 25.08
CA ALA A 200 -21.44 -4.49 26.53
C ALA A 200 -22.19 -3.24 26.99
N HIS A 201 -23.19 -3.42 27.85
CA HIS A 201 -23.90 -2.34 28.53
C HIS A 201 -23.54 -2.31 30.00
N THR A 202 -23.24 -1.13 30.52
CA THR A 202 -23.00 -0.94 31.95
C THR A 202 -24.33 -0.71 32.67
N VAL A 203 -24.73 -1.65 33.49
CA VAL A 203 -25.95 -1.55 34.31
C VAL A 203 -25.56 -1.30 35.74
N THR A 204 -26.20 -0.32 36.36
CA THR A 204 -26.00 0.05 37.74
C THR A 204 -27.16 -0.45 38.59
N GLU A 205 -26.87 -1.34 39.53
CA GLU A 205 -27.84 -1.92 40.44
C GLU A 205 -27.64 -1.39 41.85
N ARG A 206 -28.72 -1.07 42.54
CA ARG A 206 -28.70 -0.80 43.97
C ARG A 206 -29.01 -2.11 44.71
N TYR A 207 -28.19 -2.45 45.66
CA TYR A 207 -28.42 -3.63 46.53
C TYR A 207 -28.21 -3.23 47.98
N TYR A 208 -28.96 -3.91 48.85
CA TYR A 208 -28.80 -3.71 50.29
C TYR A 208 -27.68 -4.62 50.82
N ASP A 209 -26.64 -4.01 51.37
CA ASP A 209 -25.54 -4.74 51.99
C ASP A 209 -25.87 -4.97 53.47
N SER A 210 -26.22 -6.19 53.82
CA SER A 210 -26.61 -6.58 55.18
C SER A 210 -25.46 -6.45 56.20
N SER A 211 -24.22 -6.50 55.75
CA SER A 211 -23.04 -6.38 56.65
C SER A 211 -22.82 -4.94 57.08
N SER A 212 -22.99 -3.99 56.16
CA SER A 212 -22.86 -2.54 56.48
C SER A 212 -24.20 -1.86 56.74
N LYS A 213 -25.33 -2.63 56.72
CA LYS A 213 -26.72 -2.13 56.86
C LYS A 213 -27.02 -0.90 56.03
N SER A 214 -26.49 -0.83 54.80
CA SER A 214 -26.62 0.30 53.91
C SER A 214 -26.91 -0.11 52.49
N TRP A 215 -27.59 0.78 51.74
CA TRP A 215 -27.75 0.63 50.31
C TRP A 215 -26.45 0.97 49.60
N ARG A 216 -25.96 0.04 48.79
CA ARG A 216 -24.77 0.22 47.96
C ARG A 216 -25.15 0.10 46.46
N THR A 217 -24.29 0.64 45.62
CA THR A 217 -24.43 0.56 44.19
C THR A 217 -23.28 -0.28 43.63
N ARG A 218 -23.60 -1.22 42.79
CA ARG A 218 -22.61 -1.95 42.00
C ARG A 218 -22.89 -1.79 40.52
N THR A 219 -21.85 -1.74 39.73
CA THR A 219 -21.94 -1.77 38.29
C THR A 219 -21.62 -3.20 37.79
N ARG A 220 -22.40 -3.68 36.85
CA ARG A 220 -22.12 -4.93 36.15
C ARG A 220 -22.20 -4.69 34.64
N THR A 221 -21.45 -5.48 33.86
CA THR A 221 -21.57 -5.52 32.44
C THR A 221 -22.66 -6.51 32.05
N GLU A 222 -23.63 -6.04 31.28
CA GLU A 222 -24.68 -6.84 30.66
C GLU A 222 -24.47 -6.88 29.16
N TRP A 223 -24.48 -8.07 28.57
CA TRP A 223 -24.30 -8.23 27.15
C TRP A 223 -25.67 -8.30 26.48
N ARG A 224 -25.91 -7.42 25.51
CA ARG A 224 -27.16 -7.35 24.77
C ARG A 224 -26.87 -7.46 23.28
N TRP A 225 -27.74 -8.18 22.56
CA TRP A 225 -27.66 -8.25 21.12
C TRP A 225 -28.09 -6.94 20.48
N GLU A 226 -27.21 -6.39 19.64
CA GLU A 226 -27.49 -5.26 18.78
C GLU A 226 -27.28 -5.64 17.34
N LYS A 227 -27.98 -4.95 16.45
CA LYS A 227 -27.92 -5.12 15.00
C LYS A 227 -27.83 -3.75 14.36
N GLY A 228 -27.13 -3.67 13.25
CA GLY A 228 -27.06 -2.46 12.45
C GLY A 228 -26.89 -2.76 10.98
N ASN A 229 -27.01 -1.71 10.18
CA ASN A 229 -26.77 -1.76 8.74
C ASN A 229 -25.83 -0.61 8.37
N VAL A 230 -24.75 -0.95 7.69
CA VAL A 230 -23.74 0.01 7.25
C VAL A 230 -23.55 -0.08 5.75
N GLN A 231 -23.47 1.09 5.10
CA GLN A 231 -23.15 1.20 3.68
C GLN A 231 -21.89 2.05 3.53
N LYS A 232 -20.98 1.62 2.67
CA LYS A 232 -19.75 2.36 2.35
C LYS A 232 -19.40 2.18 0.89
N THR A 233 -18.95 3.28 0.27
CA THR A 233 -18.43 3.26 -1.09
C THR A 233 -16.92 3.35 -1.04
N TYR A 234 -16.25 2.41 -1.68
CA TYR A 234 -14.81 2.44 -1.91
C TYR A 234 -14.55 2.93 -3.32
N THR A 235 -13.67 3.91 -3.43
CA THR A 235 -13.24 4.46 -4.72
C THR A 235 -11.72 4.36 -4.81
N ASN A 236 -11.22 3.67 -5.85
CA ASN A 236 -9.80 3.45 -6.07
C ASN A 236 -9.09 2.78 -4.86
N TYR A 237 -9.69 1.73 -4.31
CA TYR A 237 -9.05 0.91 -3.29
C TYR A 237 -7.84 0.20 -3.90
N LEU A 238 -6.64 0.56 -3.45
CA LEU A 238 -5.40 0.11 -4.06
C LEU A 238 -4.93 -1.23 -3.47
N VAL A 239 -4.67 -2.18 -4.35
CA VAL A 239 -4.00 -3.45 -4.03
C VAL A 239 -2.77 -3.58 -4.90
N SER A 240 -1.63 -3.91 -4.30
CA SER A 240 -0.39 -4.12 -5.05
C SER A 240 -0.53 -5.27 -6.04
N GLY A 241 -0.06 -5.04 -7.27
CA GLY A 241 0.12 -6.11 -8.26
C GLY A 241 1.42 -6.90 -8.05
N VAL A 242 2.26 -6.54 -7.07
CA VAL A 242 3.52 -7.23 -6.75
C VAL A 242 3.32 -8.15 -5.56
N ASP A 243 3.89 -9.37 -5.65
CA ASP A 243 3.83 -10.36 -4.58
C ASP A 243 4.48 -9.81 -3.28
N ALA A 244 3.83 -10.11 -2.15
CA ALA A 244 4.29 -9.76 -0.80
C ALA A 244 5.69 -10.30 -0.46
N LYS A 245 6.14 -11.36 -1.12
CA LYS A 245 7.50 -11.91 -0.95
C LYS A 245 8.57 -11.00 -1.57
N ARG A 246 8.20 -10.19 -2.56
CA ARG A 246 9.12 -9.29 -3.29
C ARG A 246 9.12 -7.89 -2.72
N LEU A 247 7.94 -7.38 -2.40
CA LEU A 247 7.75 -6.06 -1.79
C LEU A 247 6.93 -6.19 -0.53
N ASN A 248 7.49 -5.73 0.58
CA ASN A 248 6.79 -5.77 1.85
C ASN A 248 5.48 -4.96 1.76
N PRO A 249 4.31 -5.61 1.92
CA PRO A 249 3.01 -4.93 1.79
C PRO A 249 2.83 -3.82 2.82
N VAL A 250 3.50 -3.88 3.97
CA VAL A 250 3.49 -2.82 4.97
C VAL A 250 4.15 -1.55 4.41
N ILE A 251 5.26 -1.69 3.67
CA ILE A 251 5.91 -0.55 3.02
C ILE A 251 4.96 0.08 2.02
N LEU A 252 4.34 -0.71 1.13
CA LEU A 252 3.43 -0.23 0.11
C LEU A 252 2.18 0.44 0.70
N LYS A 253 1.59 -0.13 1.75
CA LYS A 253 0.44 0.46 2.46
C LYS A 253 0.81 1.82 3.06
N ASN A 254 1.98 1.94 3.65
CA ASN A 254 2.44 3.17 4.30
C ASN A 254 2.92 4.24 3.32
N LEU A 255 3.21 3.92 2.06
CA LEU A 255 3.48 4.90 1.00
C LEU A 255 2.23 5.67 0.56
N ASN A 256 1.03 5.17 0.82
CA ASN A 256 -0.21 5.91 0.57
C ASN A 256 -0.27 7.20 1.45
N PRO A 257 -0.99 8.26 1.03
CA PRO A 257 -1.90 8.30 -0.12
C PRO A 257 -1.22 8.63 -1.45
N PHE A 258 -1.81 8.13 -2.53
CA PHE A 258 -1.60 8.62 -3.89
C PHE A 258 -2.85 9.39 -4.32
N SER A 259 -2.69 10.64 -4.82
CA SER A 259 -3.82 11.40 -5.34
C SER A 259 -4.13 10.96 -6.77
N MET A 260 -5.34 10.45 -6.96
CA MET A 260 -5.83 10.04 -8.28
C MET A 260 -6.18 11.23 -9.19
N ASP A 261 -6.16 12.45 -8.67
CA ASP A 261 -6.41 13.66 -9.46
C ASP A 261 -5.36 13.88 -10.56
N ASN A 262 -4.15 13.38 -10.32
CA ASN A 262 -3.04 13.46 -11.27
C ASN A 262 -2.94 12.26 -12.21
N LEU A 263 -3.95 11.41 -12.23
CA LEU A 263 -3.97 10.24 -13.10
C LEU A 263 -4.05 10.67 -14.56
N VAL A 264 -3.16 10.11 -15.38
CA VAL A 264 -3.12 10.32 -16.83
C VAL A 264 -3.32 8.99 -17.55
N SER A 265 -3.78 9.05 -18.79
CA SER A 265 -3.82 7.85 -19.65
C SER A 265 -2.41 7.30 -19.81
N PHE A 266 -2.30 5.97 -19.81
CA PHE A 266 -1.00 5.33 -20.02
C PHE A 266 -0.43 5.68 -21.38
N ASP A 267 0.83 6.12 -21.37
CA ASP A 267 1.64 6.30 -22.56
C ASP A 267 3.00 5.60 -22.34
N PRO A 268 3.45 4.73 -23.25
CA PRO A 268 4.75 4.06 -23.14
C PRO A 268 5.95 5.01 -22.97
N ASP A 269 5.83 6.25 -23.41
CA ASP A 269 6.89 7.26 -23.32
C ASP A 269 7.31 7.54 -21.89
N TYR A 270 6.39 7.36 -20.90
CA TYR A 270 6.73 7.46 -19.47
C TYR A 270 7.67 6.37 -18.96
N LEU A 271 7.80 5.28 -19.71
CA LEU A 271 8.65 4.15 -19.31
C LEU A 271 10.02 4.16 -20.01
N VAL A 272 10.32 5.17 -20.82
CA VAL A 272 11.60 5.25 -21.54
C VAL A 272 12.71 5.57 -20.56
N GLY A 273 13.56 4.59 -20.25
CA GLY A 273 14.63 4.72 -19.26
C GLY A 273 14.18 4.63 -17.81
N ILE A 274 12.90 4.39 -17.54
CA ILE A 274 12.37 4.11 -16.19
C ILE A 274 11.99 2.64 -16.07
N ASN A 275 12.34 2.07 -14.92
CA ASN A 275 12.00 0.69 -14.62
C ASN A 275 10.52 0.56 -14.23
N ALA A 276 9.90 -0.53 -14.64
CA ALA A 276 8.54 -0.87 -14.23
C ALA A 276 8.45 -2.38 -13.99
N ASN A 277 7.67 -2.78 -12.98
CA ASN A 277 7.33 -4.18 -12.80
C ASN A 277 6.14 -4.59 -13.66
N ALA A 278 6.19 -5.84 -14.09
CA ALA A 278 4.98 -6.56 -14.40
C ALA A 278 4.24 -6.92 -13.10
N TYR A 279 2.93 -7.15 -13.19
CA TYR A 279 2.22 -7.68 -12.05
C TYR A 279 2.52 -9.19 -11.87
N ASP A 280 2.62 -9.61 -10.62
CA ASP A 280 2.73 -11.01 -10.21
C ASP A 280 1.40 -11.54 -9.69
N VAL A 281 0.60 -10.62 -9.14
CA VAL A 281 -0.72 -10.89 -8.58
C VAL A 281 -1.76 -10.56 -9.63
N ASP A 282 -2.42 -11.58 -10.15
CA ASP A 282 -3.49 -11.42 -11.12
C ASP A 282 -4.72 -10.69 -10.54
N LEU A 283 -5.62 -10.26 -11.42
CA LEU A 283 -6.81 -9.49 -11.07
C LEU A 283 -7.69 -10.21 -10.03
N ASN A 284 -7.89 -11.53 -10.16
CA ASN A 284 -8.77 -12.29 -9.28
C ASN A 284 -8.19 -12.40 -7.87
N ASN A 285 -6.90 -12.70 -7.76
CA ASN A 285 -6.19 -12.77 -6.49
C ASN A 285 -6.10 -11.40 -5.81
N ALA A 286 -5.87 -10.35 -6.60
CA ALA A 286 -5.90 -8.98 -6.10
C ALA A 286 -7.29 -8.59 -5.58
N TRP A 287 -8.37 -8.97 -6.29
CA TRP A 287 -9.73 -8.71 -5.84
C TRP A 287 -10.09 -9.51 -4.59
N ALA A 288 -9.67 -10.77 -4.49
CA ALA A 288 -9.83 -11.56 -3.27
C ALA A 288 -9.14 -10.90 -2.06
N THR A 289 -7.94 -10.37 -2.27
CA THR A 289 -7.19 -9.59 -1.25
C THR A 289 -7.95 -8.31 -0.87
N ALA A 290 -8.46 -7.56 -1.85
CA ALA A 290 -9.27 -6.37 -1.58
C ALA A 290 -10.50 -6.71 -0.74
N LYS A 291 -11.25 -7.76 -1.10
CA LYS A 291 -12.43 -8.21 -0.34
C LYS A 291 -12.08 -8.59 1.09
N SER A 292 -10.97 -9.30 1.31
CA SER A 292 -10.50 -9.66 2.65
C SER A 292 -10.22 -8.40 3.49
N ASN A 293 -9.47 -7.47 2.96
CA ASN A 293 -9.13 -6.22 3.65
C ASN A 293 -10.39 -5.36 3.93
N ILE A 294 -11.28 -5.25 2.95
CA ILE A 294 -12.56 -4.53 3.10
C ILE A 294 -13.43 -5.17 4.17
N ARG A 295 -13.42 -6.51 4.28
CA ARG A 295 -14.14 -7.24 5.32
C ARG A 295 -13.57 -6.97 6.71
N ASP A 296 -12.27 -6.84 6.85
CA ASP A 296 -11.64 -6.48 8.12
C ASP A 296 -11.96 -5.03 8.50
N GLU A 297 -11.92 -4.09 7.55
CA GLU A 297 -12.39 -2.72 7.77
C GLU A 297 -13.90 -2.66 8.14
N ALA A 298 -14.71 -3.55 7.58
CA ALA A 298 -16.14 -3.63 7.91
C ALA A 298 -16.39 -4.07 9.36
N LYS A 299 -15.50 -4.90 9.94
CA LYS A 299 -15.57 -5.22 11.37
C LYS A 299 -15.36 -3.98 12.24
N ASP A 300 -14.37 -3.15 11.89
CA ASP A 300 -14.11 -1.90 12.59
C ASP A 300 -15.29 -0.92 12.47
N LEU A 301 -15.91 -0.86 11.28
CA LEU A 301 -17.11 -0.05 11.05
C LEU A 301 -18.31 -0.56 11.85
N ALA A 302 -18.50 -1.87 11.96
CA ALA A 302 -19.57 -2.46 12.78
C ALA A 302 -19.36 -2.15 14.27
N VAL A 303 -18.12 -2.22 14.76
CA VAL A 303 -17.78 -1.85 16.14
C VAL A 303 -18.01 -0.35 16.38
N ALA A 304 -17.73 0.50 15.39
CA ALA A 304 -17.96 1.94 15.49
C ALA A 304 -19.45 2.32 15.44
N ASP A 305 -20.28 1.51 14.77
CA ASP A 305 -21.74 1.70 14.68
C ASP A 305 -22.47 1.18 15.94
N ALA A 306 -21.87 0.26 16.69
CA ALA A 306 -22.41 -0.27 17.94
C ALA A 306 -22.43 0.78 19.06
N SER A 307 -23.36 0.64 19.98
CA SER A 307 -23.52 1.59 21.12
C SER A 307 -22.32 1.62 22.08
N ASN A 308 -21.48 0.60 22.06
CA ASN A 308 -20.26 0.48 22.85
C ASN A 308 -19.18 -0.29 22.06
N PRO A 309 -17.91 0.15 22.10
CA PRO A 309 -16.83 -0.53 21.38
C PRO A 309 -16.48 -1.93 21.93
N LYS A 310 -16.95 -2.27 23.13
CA LYS A 310 -16.79 -3.63 23.66
C LYS A 310 -17.85 -4.54 23.06
N VAL A 311 -17.47 -5.26 22.00
CA VAL A 311 -18.34 -6.22 21.29
C VAL A 311 -17.75 -7.61 21.33
N ARG A 312 -18.62 -8.63 21.27
CA ARG A 312 -18.25 -10.03 21.08
C ARG A 312 -19.26 -10.71 20.17
N ASN A 313 -18.90 -11.87 19.63
CA ASN A 313 -19.76 -12.66 18.75
C ASN A 313 -20.27 -11.86 17.51
N LEU A 314 -19.38 -10.98 16.98
CA LEU A 314 -19.69 -10.17 15.80
C LEU A 314 -19.85 -11.04 14.56
N SER A 315 -21.00 -10.97 13.94
CA SER A 315 -21.33 -11.55 12.63
C SER A 315 -21.60 -10.44 11.63
N ILE A 316 -21.11 -10.58 10.40
CA ILE A 316 -21.29 -9.62 9.31
C ILE A 316 -21.74 -10.39 8.06
N ASP A 317 -22.89 -10.00 7.54
CA ASP A 317 -23.40 -10.42 6.23
C ASP A 317 -23.24 -9.28 5.23
N MET A 318 -22.38 -9.49 4.22
CA MET A 318 -21.89 -8.42 3.35
C MET A 318 -22.22 -8.71 1.88
N ASN A 319 -22.78 -7.68 1.22
CA ASN A 319 -23.03 -7.66 -0.20
C ASN A 319 -22.14 -6.62 -0.89
N TYR A 320 -21.63 -7.00 -2.06
CA TYR A 320 -20.84 -6.13 -2.94
C TYR A 320 -21.67 -5.78 -4.17
N SER A 321 -21.58 -4.52 -4.61
CA SER A 321 -22.25 -4.04 -5.82
C SER A 321 -21.39 -3.01 -6.54
N ASN A 322 -21.68 -2.78 -7.82
CA ASN A 322 -20.94 -1.84 -8.67
C ASN A 322 -19.43 -2.09 -8.65
N GLU A 323 -19.05 -3.38 -8.72
CA GLU A 323 -17.65 -3.80 -8.71
C GLU A 323 -16.98 -3.36 -10.01
N ARG A 324 -15.92 -2.56 -9.88
CA ARG A 324 -15.13 -2.02 -11.00
C ARG A 324 -13.66 -2.08 -10.66
N TRP A 325 -12.82 -2.23 -11.68
CA TRP A 325 -11.39 -2.34 -11.53
C TRP A 325 -10.63 -1.49 -12.56
N ARG A 326 -9.38 -1.19 -12.25
CA ARG A 326 -8.43 -0.52 -13.13
C ARG A 326 -7.02 -0.96 -12.80
N TYR A 327 -6.20 -1.16 -13.82
CA TYR A 327 -4.78 -1.46 -13.66
C TYR A 327 -3.96 -0.18 -13.83
N LEU A 328 -3.13 0.14 -12.85
CA LEU A 328 -2.41 1.42 -12.73
C LEU A 328 -0.93 1.20 -12.51
N PHE A 329 -0.12 2.16 -12.97
CA PHE A 329 1.24 2.33 -12.54
C PHE A 329 1.36 3.51 -11.58
N LEU A 330 1.97 3.27 -10.41
CA LEU A 330 2.23 4.30 -9.39
C LEU A 330 3.72 4.56 -9.27
N PRO A 331 4.14 5.85 -9.19
CA PRO A 331 5.53 6.24 -9.19
C PRO A 331 6.14 6.08 -7.81
N VAL A 332 7.28 5.41 -7.70
CA VAL A 332 8.06 5.29 -6.48
C VAL A 332 9.55 5.44 -6.79
N PHE A 333 10.30 5.94 -5.84
CA PHE A 333 11.75 5.81 -5.83
C PHE A 333 12.12 4.72 -4.86
N ILE A 334 12.99 3.82 -5.28
CA ILE A 334 13.50 2.72 -4.47
C ILE A 334 14.99 2.93 -4.27
N ALA A 335 15.45 2.76 -3.04
CA ALA A 335 16.87 2.74 -2.71
C ALA A 335 17.15 1.65 -1.69
N VAL A 336 18.37 1.15 -1.71
CA VAL A 336 18.89 0.23 -0.71
C VAL A 336 20.08 0.90 -0.04
N TYR A 337 20.08 0.93 1.28
CA TYR A 337 21.22 1.39 2.05
C TYR A 337 21.77 0.27 2.91
N GLN A 338 23.04 0.37 3.25
CA GLN A 338 23.71 -0.59 4.11
C GLN A 338 23.99 0.02 5.48
N PHE A 339 23.74 -0.76 6.52
CA PHE A 339 24.10 -0.42 7.88
C PHE A 339 24.57 -1.69 8.60
N GLU A 340 25.77 -1.64 9.18
CA GLU A 340 26.41 -2.77 9.88
C GLU A 340 26.42 -4.08 9.05
N GLY A 341 26.70 -3.97 7.76
CA GLY A 341 26.76 -5.11 6.83
C GLY A 341 25.40 -5.70 6.43
N LYS A 342 24.29 -5.10 6.86
CA LYS A 342 22.93 -5.50 6.45
C LYS A 342 22.35 -4.48 5.48
N SER A 343 21.62 -4.98 4.49
CA SER A 343 20.91 -4.15 3.50
C SER A 343 19.49 -3.85 3.97
N PHE A 344 19.09 -2.60 3.87
CA PHE A 344 17.76 -2.11 4.22
C PHE A 344 17.15 -1.39 3.02
N GLN A 345 15.87 -1.66 2.76
CA GLN A 345 15.15 -1.03 1.66
C GLN A 345 14.39 0.21 2.16
N VAL A 346 14.44 1.26 1.35
CA VAL A 346 13.64 2.47 1.55
C VAL A 346 12.94 2.82 0.24
N MET A 347 11.71 3.27 0.35
CA MET A 347 10.89 3.74 -0.75
C MET A 347 10.38 5.13 -0.49
N VAL A 348 10.29 5.91 -1.55
CA VAL A 348 9.72 7.25 -1.53
C VAL A 348 8.57 7.29 -2.55
N ASN A 349 7.42 7.78 -2.12
CA ASN A 349 6.30 8.05 -3.02
C ASN A 349 6.71 9.14 -4.02
N GLY A 350 6.75 8.81 -5.30
CA GLY A 350 7.19 9.70 -6.37
C GLY A 350 6.24 10.88 -6.62
N GLN A 351 5.05 10.85 -6.05
CA GLN A 351 4.08 11.93 -6.13
C GLN A 351 4.13 12.87 -4.92
N THR A 352 4.19 12.32 -3.70
CA THR A 352 4.03 13.09 -2.45
C THR A 352 5.32 13.31 -1.69
N GLY A 353 6.37 12.55 -1.98
CA GLY A 353 7.62 12.56 -1.22
C GLY A 353 7.55 11.78 0.10
N LYS A 354 6.44 11.13 0.42
CA LYS A 354 6.32 10.33 1.63
C LYS A 354 7.32 9.18 1.60
N VAL A 355 8.10 9.05 2.66
CA VAL A 355 9.14 8.02 2.80
C VAL A 355 8.67 6.93 3.73
N PHE A 356 8.89 5.69 3.36
CA PHE A 356 8.73 4.54 4.22
C PHE A 356 9.75 3.46 3.86
N GLY A 357 10.22 2.71 4.86
CA GLY A 357 11.23 1.69 4.64
C GLY A 357 11.57 0.94 5.92
N GLN A 358 12.52 0.04 5.78
CA GLN A 358 13.06 -0.73 6.89
C GLN A 358 14.16 0.08 7.58
N LYS A 359 14.13 0.12 8.90
CA LYS A 359 15.20 0.70 9.73
C LYS A 359 15.71 -0.35 10.72
N PRO A 360 17.02 -0.39 10.99
CA PRO A 360 17.54 -1.22 12.07
C PRO A 360 17.00 -0.74 13.42
N ILE A 361 16.75 -1.71 14.32
CA ILE A 361 16.28 -1.44 15.68
C ILE A 361 17.49 -1.54 16.63
N ASP A 362 17.65 -0.53 17.47
CA ASP A 362 18.61 -0.55 18.59
C ASP A 362 17.96 -1.24 19.80
N TRP A 363 18.20 -2.53 19.88
CA TRP A 363 17.65 -3.35 20.96
C TRP A 363 18.08 -2.88 22.35
N THR A 364 19.24 -2.25 22.48
CA THR A 364 19.72 -1.69 23.74
C THR A 364 18.79 -0.57 24.20
N LYS A 365 18.44 0.35 23.30
CA LYS A 365 17.49 1.44 23.61
C LYS A 365 16.11 0.91 23.94
N VAL A 366 15.64 -0.10 23.19
CA VAL A 366 14.33 -0.74 23.43
C VAL A 366 14.32 -1.37 24.84
N TRP A 367 15.32 -2.17 25.18
CA TRP A 367 15.40 -2.79 26.51
C TRP A 367 15.53 -1.77 27.63
N LEU A 368 16.30 -0.69 27.44
CA LEU A 368 16.39 0.41 28.40
C LEU A 368 15.05 1.11 28.60
N ALA A 369 14.29 1.34 27.53
CA ALA A 369 12.96 1.92 27.64
C ALA A 369 11.97 1.00 28.36
N ILE A 370 11.98 -0.31 28.06
CA ILE A 370 11.18 -1.31 28.76
C ILE A 370 11.56 -1.35 30.25
N ALA A 371 12.85 -1.43 30.53
CA ALA A 371 13.33 -1.40 31.91
C ALA A 371 12.90 -0.12 32.64
N GLY A 372 13.05 1.04 32.00
CA GLY A 372 12.61 2.33 32.54
C GLY A 372 11.10 2.40 32.83
N ALA A 373 10.30 1.77 31.97
CA ALA A 373 8.85 1.69 32.17
C ALA A 373 8.43 0.74 33.30
N LEU A 374 9.18 -0.36 33.49
CA LEU A 374 8.84 -1.38 34.47
C LEU A 374 9.45 -1.10 35.87
N LEU A 375 10.62 -0.47 35.92
CA LEU A 375 11.35 -0.19 37.19
C LEU A 375 10.50 0.52 38.26
N PRO A 376 9.74 1.57 37.96
CA PRO A 376 8.92 2.25 38.98
C PRO A 376 7.86 1.33 39.59
N GLY A 377 7.26 0.46 38.79
CA GLY A 377 6.27 -0.51 39.24
C GLY A 377 6.89 -1.60 40.12
N ILE A 378 8.06 -2.13 39.71
CA ILE A 378 8.81 -3.12 40.49
C ILE A 378 9.26 -2.52 41.84
N MET A 379 9.81 -1.30 41.81
CA MET A 379 10.19 -0.60 43.03
C MET A 379 9.00 -0.36 43.97
N GLY A 380 7.86 0.06 43.43
CA GLY A 380 6.63 0.22 44.21
C GLY A 380 6.16 -1.08 44.87
N LEU A 381 6.25 -2.21 44.16
CA LEU A 381 5.95 -3.52 44.68
C LEU A 381 6.91 -3.91 45.83
N LEU A 382 8.21 -3.73 45.65
CA LEU A 382 9.22 -4.06 46.66
C LEU A 382 9.08 -3.20 47.90
N ILE A 383 8.87 -1.88 47.76
CA ILE A 383 8.65 -0.95 48.88
C ILE A 383 7.35 -1.32 49.59
N GLY A 384 6.26 -1.58 48.85
CA GLY A 384 4.99 -1.99 49.45
C GLY A 384 5.11 -3.29 50.26
N LEU A 385 5.86 -4.28 49.72
CA LEU A 385 6.12 -5.54 50.40
C LEU A 385 6.92 -5.32 51.70
N ALA A 386 7.94 -4.48 51.66
CA ALA A 386 8.75 -4.16 52.86
C ALA A 386 7.92 -3.44 53.93
N MET A 387 7.00 -2.54 53.52
CA MET A 387 6.16 -1.79 54.47
C MET A 387 4.98 -2.58 55.01
N THR A 388 4.52 -3.65 54.37
CA THR A 388 3.45 -4.53 54.94
C THR A 388 3.86 -5.19 56.25
N GLY A 389 5.16 -5.46 56.41
CA GLY A 389 5.71 -5.99 57.68
C GLY A 389 5.78 -4.97 58.83
N MET A 390 5.71 -3.66 58.52
CA MET A 390 5.96 -2.61 59.54
C MET A 390 4.73 -1.77 59.92
N MET A 391 3.78 -1.51 59.01
CA MET A 391 2.71 -0.52 59.28
C MET A 391 1.33 -0.83 58.64
N GLY A 392 1.11 -1.96 58.04
CA GLY A 392 -0.20 -2.29 57.44
C GLY A 392 -0.60 -1.45 56.18
N SER A 393 0.10 -0.36 55.89
CA SER A 393 -0.17 0.55 54.75
C SER A 393 0.48 0.13 53.45
N GLY A 394 1.32 -0.91 53.46
CA GLY A 394 2.06 -1.40 52.29
C GLY A 394 1.16 -1.92 51.15
N ALA A 395 -0.07 -2.37 51.47
CA ALA A 395 -1.01 -2.88 50.46
C ALA A 395 -1.39 -1.82 49.42
N LEU A 396 -1.54 -0.55 49.80
CA LEU A 396 -1.85 0.54 48.89
C LEU A 396 -0.68 0.82 47.93
N ILE A 397 0.55 0.80 48.42
CA ILE A 397 1.77 1.02 47.62
C ILE A 397 1.98 -0.15 46.67
N MET A 398 1.73 -1.39 47.09
CA MET A 398 1.76 -2.57 46.24
C MET A 398 0.74 -2.44 45.08
N LEU A 399 -0.47 -2.01 45.38
CA LEU A 399 -1.53 -1.84 44.38
C LEU A 399 -1.14 -0.79 43.34
N ILE A 400 -0.56 0.33 43.75
CA ILE A 400 -0.03 1.37 42.86
C ILE A 400 1.11 0.79 42.00
N GLY A 401 2.03 0.01 42.59
CA GLY A 401 3.11 -0.66 41.87
C GLY A 401 2.58 -1.62 40.78
N VAL A 402 1.55 -2.41 41.07
CA VAL A 402 0.89 -3.30 40.08
C VAL A 402 0.28 -2.51 38.96
N VAL A 403 -0.39 -1.39 39.23
CA VAL A 403 -0.99 -0.52 38.23
C VAL A 403 0.09 0.05 37.29
N ILE A 404 1.20 0.55 37.86
CA ILE A 404 2.32 1.09 37.04
C ILE A 404 2.95 -0.01 36.18
N LEU A 405 3.14 -1.23 36.73
CA LEU A 405 3.62 -2.37 35.96
C LEU A 405 2.70 -2.71 34.79
N PHE A 406 1.39 -2.71 35.02
CA PHE A 406 0.40 -2.98 33.98
C PHE A 406 0.48 -1.96 32.85
N PHE A 407 0.57 -0.67 33.19
CA PHE A 407 0.74 0.39 32.17
C PHE A 407 2.10 0.31 31.48
N GLY A 408 3.18 -0.06 32.17
CA GLY A 408 4.49 -0.27 31.57
C GLY A 408 4.51 -1.42 30.58
N VAL A 409 3.85 -2.53 30.89
CA VAL A 409 3.68 -3.67 29.98
C VAL A 409 2.83 -3.27 28.78
N ALA A 410 1.70 -2.58 28.99
CA ALA A 410 0.83 -2.11 27.91
C ALA A 410 1.56 -1.14 26.98
N PHE A 411 2.39 -0.23 27.52
CA PHE A 411 3.25 0.65 26.73
C PHE A 411 4.25 -0.15 25.89
N SER A 412 4.90 -1.15 26.48
CA SER A 412 5.86 -2.00 25.76
C SER A 412 5.24 -2.77 24.61
N ILE A 413 4.00 -3.25 24.75
CA ILE A 413 3.27 -3.96 23.69
C ILE A 413 2.85 -3.00 22.55
N ASN A 414 2.46 -1.77 22.88
CA ASN A 414 2.02 -0.78 21.89
C ASN A 414 3.18 -0.12 21.11
N THR A 415 4.42 -0.25 21.58
CA THR A 415 5.61 0.29 20.91
C THR A 415 6.24 -0.70 19.92
N TYR A 416 5.74 -1.92 19.83
CA TYR A 416 6.07 -2.97 18.86
C TYR A 416 5.01 -3.06 17.78
#